data_f4792bbc0413ea6adf19ff5f518cb68c
#
_entry.id   f4792bbc0413ea6adf19ff5f518cb68c
#
_cell.length_a   1.000
_cell.length_b   1.000
_cell.length_c   1.000
_cell.angle_alpha   90.00
_cell.angle_beta   90.00
_cell.angle_gamma   90.00
#
_symmetry.space_group_name_H-M   'P 1'
#
loop_
_entity.id
_entity.type
_entity.pdbx_description
1 polymer ?
#
loop_
_entity_poly.entity_id
_entity_poly.type
_entity_poly.pdbx_seq_one_letter_code
_entity_poly.pdbx_strand_id
1 'polypeptide(L)'
;FRVPKPFEIGALGTIAERTLEQIIDEDAEGKQFEDSLKRMLGDTFAMNPTPQFIKPLIDLYANKDSFTGSPIESAGMERLSKQERMTDTTSPLAQAVAYTTQAFGEKGELSPVQVEYAIKAYFGWLGGTVAETSHYATMPFREGAYPDAKLMDRVSVGFIKELPSNQSKYVNAFYESNKQISQAYADMRHFSEANEMDKVITIMEEKGDLIALQKIYDHTAKSMANVRKQIKVIMNDTSMDGAEKREEIDRLKGIISMYAQQAEDVRKSLK
;
A
#
# COMPACT_ATOMS: atom_id res chain seq x y z
N PHE A 1 13.22 -12.60 1.24
CA PHE A 1 12.18 -12.94 2.22
C PHE A 1 12.42 -12.12 3.49
N ARG A 2 11.43 -11.33 3.92
CA ARG A 2 11.44 -10.70 5.24
C ARG A 2 10.45 -11.47 6.11
N VAL A 3 10.96 -12.18 7.10
CA VAL A 3 10.13 -12.81 8.14
C VAL A 3 10.08 -11.83 9.31
N PRO A 4 8.94 -11.24 9.64
CA PRO A 4 8.83 -10.40 10.82
C PRO A 4 9.03 -11.28 12.06
N LYS A 5 10.02 -10.95 12.88
CA LYS A 5 10.20 -11.60 14.18
C LYS A 5 9.11 -11.06 15.13
N PRO A 6 8.38 -11.90 15.86
CA PRO A 6 7.48 -11.44 16.91
C PRO A 6 8.24 -10.52 17.87
N PHE A 7 7.65 -9.39 18.24
CA PHE A 7 8.34 -8.25 18.89
C PHE A 7 9.16 -8.68 20.12
N GLU A 8 8.58 -9.51 20.96
CA GLU A 8 9.22 -9.98 22.20
C GLU A 8 10.33 -11.02 21.96
N ILE A 9 10.12 -11.95 21.06
CA ILE A 9 11.13 -12.97 20.69
C ILE A 9 12.24 -12.34 19.86
N GLY A 10 11.91 -11.31 19.05
CA GLY A 10 12.90 -10.57 18.28
C GLY A 10 13.89 -9.79 19.16
N ALA A 11 13.39 -9.18 20.24
CA ALA A 11 14.23 -8.47 21.19
C ALA A 11 15.19 -9.41 21.94
N LEU A 12 14.67 -10.54 22.45
CA LEU A 12 15.50 -11.55 23.13
C LEU A 12 16.52 -12.19 22.18
N GLY A 13 16.11 -12.49 20.92
CA GLY A 13 17.01 -13.02 19.91
C GLY A 13 18.14 -12.06 19.54
N THR A 14 17.84 -10.77 19.43
CA THR A 14 18.85 -9.74 19.15
C THR A 14 19.81 -9.54 20.32
N ILE A 15 19.32 -9.62 21.57
CA ILE A 15 20.19 -9.58 22.76
C ILE A 15 21.14 -10.78 22.74
N ALA A 16 20.63 -11.99 22.50
CA ALA A 16 21.45 -13.20 22.46
C ALA A 16 22.49 -13.15 21.32
N GLU A 17 22.09 -12.72 20.11
CA GLU A 17 23.02 -12.56 18.98
C GLU A 17 24.14 -11.55 19.30
N ARG A 18 23.80 -10.37 19.83
CA ARG A 18 24.77 -9.33 20.16
C ARG A 18 25.66 -9.70 21.33
N THR A 19 25.13 -10.42 22.31
CA THR A 19 25.94 -10.93 23.42
C THR A 19 26.95 -11.99 22.95
N LEU A 20 26.55 -12.85 22.02
CA LEU A 20 27.44 -13.82 21.39
C LEU A 20 28.51 -13.15 20.52
N GLU A 21 28.12 -12.14 19.70
CA GLU A 21 29.08 -11.34 18.93
C GLU A 21 30.13 -10.69 19.85
N GLN A 22 29.73 -10.14 21.00
CA GLN A 22 30.63 -9.49 21.94
C GLN A 22 31.56 -10.49 22.67
N ILE A 23 31.14 -11.75 22.83
CA ILE A 23 31.97 -12.82 23.42
C ILE A 23 32.98 -13.36 22.41
N ILE A 24 32.62 -13.37 21.12
CA ILE A 24 33.43 -13.94 20.04
C ILE A 24 34.40 -12.91 19.46
N ASP A 25 34.04 -11.63 19.45
CA ASP A 25 34.80 -10.54 18.85
C ASP A 25 35.31 -9.60 19.97
N GLU A 26 36.57 -9.84 20.41
CA GLU A 26 37.20 -9.05 21.46
C GLU A 26 37.42 -7.57 21.10
N ASP A 27 37.31 -7.22 19.81
CA ASP A 27 37.44 -5.86 19.28
C ASP A 27 36.11 -5.08 19.15
N ALA A 28 34.97 -5.68 19.51
CA ALA A 28 33.69 -4.99 19.48
C ALA A 28 33.64 -3.85 20.52
N GLU A 29 33.64 -2.60 20.05
CA GLU A 29 33.56 -1.43 20.92
C GLU A 29 32.30 -1.48 21.81
N GLY A 30 32.48 -1.64 23.13
CA GLY A 30 31.40 -1.77 24.10
C GLY A 30 30.39 -0.62 24.09
N LYS A 31 30.78 0.55 23.60
CA LYS A 31 29.88 1.71 23.39
C LYS A 31 28.80 1.44 22.35
N GLN A 32 29.10 0.73 21.26
CA GLN A 32 28.12 0.42 20.23
C GLN A 32 27.07 -0.58 20.74
N PHE A 33 27.46 -1.49 21.62
CA PHE A 33 26.56 -2.42 22.27
C PHE A 33 25.61 -1.70 23.23
N GLU A 34 26.13 -0.82 24.10
CA GLU A 34 25.31 -0.02 25.03
C GLU A 34 24.30 0.86 24.30
N ASP A 35 24.72 1.54 23.24
CA ASP A 35 23.84 2.41 22.46
C ASP A 35 22.78 1.62 21.71
N SER A 36 23.14 0.46 21.17
CA SER A 36 22.19 -0.46 20.53
C SER A 36 21.20 -1.05 21.52
N LEU A 37 21.68 -1.43 22.73
CA LEU A 37 20.83 -1.92 23.81
C LEU A 37 19.89 -0.83 24.35
N LYS A 38 20.39 0.38 24.55
CA LYS A 38 19.57 1.54 24.98
C LYS A 38 18.51 1.89 23.96
N ARG A 39 18.85 1.89 22.65
CA ARG A 39 17.87 2.11 21.57
C ARG A 39 16.83 1.00 21.56
N MET A 40 17.26 -0.26 21.61
CA MET A 40 16.35 -1.41 21.58
C MET A 40 15.43 -1.43 22.81
N LEU A 41 15.93 -1.16 24.00
CA LEU A 41 15.14 -1.02 25.22
C LEU A 41 14.22 0.21 25.14
N GLY A 42 14.70 1.34 24.62
CA GLY A 42 13.91 2.52 24.37
C GLY A 42 12.76 2.24 23.38
N ASP A 43 13.04 1.58 22.27
CA ASP A 43 12.04 1.25 21.27
C ASP A 43 11.05 0.16 21.73
N THR A 44 11.51 -0.76 22.60
CA THR A 44 10.69 -1.87 23.11
C THR A 44 9.83 -1.44 24.30
N PHE A 45 10.40 -0.63 25.21
CA PHE A 45 9.75 -0.18 26.44
C PHE A 45 9.34 1.29 26.43
N ALA A 46 9.69 2.08 25.40
CA ALA A 46 9.10 3.39 25.21
C ALA A 46 7.60 3.19 25.12
N MET A 47 6.90 3.58 26.16
CA MET A 47 5.43 3.60 26.15
C MET A 47 5.01 4.43 24.95
N ASN A 48 4.54 3.74 23.91
CA ASN A 48 3.86 4.40 22.80
C ASN A 48 2.67 5.15 23.44
N PRO A 49 2.68 6.48 23.49
CA PRO A 49 1.62 7.23 24.17
C PRO A 49 0.26 7.05 23.52
N THR A 50 0.25 6.45 22.33
CA THR A 50 -0.97 6.18 21.59
C THR A 50 -1.54 4.84 22.03
N PRO A 51 -2.69 4.79 22.72
CA PRO A 51 -3.35 3.54 23.06
C PRO A 51 -3.54 2.68 21.80
N GLN A 52 -3.25 1.40 21.87
CA GLN A 52 -3.34 0.48 20.71
C GLN A 52 -4.72 0.52 20.04
N PHE A 53 -5.76 0.80 20.82
CA PHE A 53 -7.13 0.99 20.34
C PHE A 53 -7.26 2.19 19.38
N ILE A 54 -6.53 3.28 19.62
CA ILE A 54 -6.62 4.51 18.79
C ILE A 54 -5.72 4.44 17.56
N LYS A 55 -4.66 3.63 17.62
CA LYS A 55 -3.68 3.51 16.54
C LYS A 55 -4.31 3.23 15.17
N PRO A 56 -5.20 2.24 14.99
CA PRO A 56 -5.83 1.99 13.68
C PRO A 56 -6.66 3.18 13.17
N LEU A 57 -7.24 3.98 14.05
CA LEU A 57 -7.98 5.19 13.65
C LEU A 57 -7.03 6.28 13.14
N ILE A 58 -5.89 6.46 13.79
CA ILE A 58 -4.85 7.38 13.33
C ILE A 58 -4.30 6.93 11.97
N ASP A 59 -4.03 5.65 11.81
CA ASP A 59 -3.54 5.07 10.57
C ASP A 59 -4.54 5.26 9.42
N LEU A 60 -5.83 5.04 9.68
CA LEU A 60 -6.90 5.30 8.72
C LEU A 60 -7.00 6.78 8.35
N TYR A 61 -6.94 7.67 9.34
CA TYR A 61 -6.98 9.12 9.11
C TYR A 61 -5.77 9.60 8.31
N ALA A 62 -4.57 9.09 8.64
CA ALA A 62 -3.33 9.43 7.94
C ALA A 62 -3.18 8.71 6.59
N ASN A 63 -4.09 7.79 6.25
CA ASN A 63 -3.96 6.88 5.11
C ASN A 63 -2.60 6.17 5.07
N LYS A 64 -2.09 5.76 6.23
CA LYS A 64 -0.76 5.16 6.34
C LYS A 64 -0.76 4.09 7.42
N ASP A 65 -0.43 2.88 7.03
CA ASP A 65 -0.15 1.81 7.98
C ASP A 65 1.18 2.10 8.71
N SER A 66 1.11 2.38 9.99
CA SER A 66 2.29 2.73 10.81
C SER A 66 3.26 1.56 11.00
N PHE A 67 2.83 0.32 10.77
CA PHE A 67 3.69 -0.86 10.87
C PHE A 67 4.50 -1.08 9.58
N THR A 68 3.86 -1.00 8.42
CA THR A 68 4.51 -1.23 7.14
C THR A 68 5.05 0.05 6.49
N GLY A 69 4.58 1.22 6.95
CA GLY A 69 4.87 2.52 6.33
C GLY A 69 4.16 2.74 5.00
N SER A 70 3.38 1.77 4.53
CA SER A 70 2.69 1.81 3.25
C SER A 70 1.35 2.54 3.34
N PRO A 71 0.88 3.20 2.27
CA PRO A 71 -0.46 3.77 2.26
C PRO A 71 -1.51 2.64 2.29
N ILE A 72 -2.57 2.85 3.08
CA ILE A 72 -3.73 1.94 3.17
C ILE A 72 -4.48 1.97 1.84
N GLU A 73 -4.84 3.16 1.38
CA GLU A 73 -5.36 3.40 0.04
C GLU A 73 -4.22 3.92 -0.84
N SER A 74 -3.95 3.28 -1.96
CA SER A 74 -2.96 3.79 -2.90
C SER A 74 -3.44 5.10 -3.55
N ALA A 75 -2.52 5.98 -3.93
CA ALA A 75 -2.85 7.24 -4.61
C ALA A 75 -3.69 7.03 -5.90
N GLY A 76 -3.61 5.85 -6.52
CA GLY A 76 -4.48 5.48 -7.64
C GLY A 76 -5.93 5.23 -7.24
N MET A 77 -6.17 4.76 -6.01
CA MET A 77 -7.52 4.54 -5.48
C MET A 77 -8.17 5.85 -5.03
N GLU A 78 -7.41 6.85 -4.60
CA GLU A 78 -7.94 8.15 -4.16
C GLU A 78 -8.80 8.84 -5.23
N ARG A 79 -8.57 8.51 -6.51
CA ARG A 79 -9.34 9.04 -7.67
C ARG A 79 -10.67 8.32 -7.91
N LEU A 80 -10.90 7.20 -7.24
CA LEU A 80 -12.12 6.40 -7.36
C LEU A 80 -13.11 6.81 -6.27
N SER A 81 -14.40 6.49 -6.49
CA SER A 81 -15.39 6.59 -5.43
C SER A 81 -15.01 5.70 -4.25
N LYS A 82 -15.42 6.03 -3.04
CA LYS A 82 -15.07 5.26 -1.83
C LYS A 82 -15.35 3.77 -1.98
N GLN A 83 -16.49 3.42 -2.55
CA GLN A 83 -16.93 2.03 -2.73
C GLN A 83 -16.11 1.26 -3.79
N GLU A 84 -15.50 1.96 -4.72
CA GLU A 84 -14.66 1.35 -5.75
C GLU A 84 -13.21 1.16 -5.31
N ARG A 85 -12.82 1.67 -4.13
CA ARG A 85 -11.48 1.54 -3.56
C ARG A 85 -11.30 0.17 -2.95
N MET A 86 -11.19 -0.83 -3.81
CA MET A 86 -10.98 -2.23 -3.44
C MET A 86 -9.87 -2.85 -4.28
N THR A 87 -9.29 -3.92 -3.78
CA THR A 87 -8.36 -4.79 -4.49
C THR A 87 -9.03 -6.11 -4.82
N ASP A 88 -8.42 -6.91 -5.69
CA ASP A 88 -8.85 -8.27 -5.97
C ASP A 88 -8.79 -9.21 -4.75
N THR A 89 -8.09 -8.81 -3.70
CA THR A 89 -7.97 -9.54 -2.43
C THR A 89 -8.88 -8.99 -1.32
N THR A 90 -9.60 -7.89 -1.56
CA THR A 90 -10.51 -7.30 -0.57
C THR A 90 -11.68 -8.25 -0.29
N SER A 91 -11.87 -8.60 0.98
CA SER A 91 -12.86 -9.59 1.38
C SER A 91 -14.30 -9.12 1.13
N PRO A 92 -15.23 -10.04 0.82
CA PRO A 92 -16.65 -9.74 0.72
C PRO A 92 -17.23 -9.13 1.99
N LEU A 93 -16.72 -9.56 3.15
CA LEU A 93 -17.10 -8.99 4.44
C LEU A 93 -16.76 -7.49 4.49
N ALA A 94 -15.54 -7.12 4.11
CA ALA A 94 -15.12 -5.73 4.09
C ALA A 94 -15.94 -4.89 3.10
N GLN A 95 -16.28 -5.46 1.94
CA GLN A 95 -17.15 -4.81 0.96
C GLN A 95 -18.56 -4.58 1.52
N ALA A 96 -19.16 -5.59 2.16
CA ALA A 96 -20.49 -5.49 2.75
C ALA A 96 -20.51 -4.46 3.89
N VAL A 97 -19.53 -4.48 4.79
CA VAL A 97 -19.43 -3.50 5.87
C VAL A 97 -19.21 -2.09 5.33
N ALA A 98 -18.32 -1.91 4.35
CA ALA A 98 -18.10 -0.61 3.71
C ALA A 98 -19.40 -0.05 3.11
N TYR A 99 -20.19 -0.89 2.47
CA TYR A 99 -21.51 -0.49 1.93
C TYR A 99 -22.43 0.06 3.02
N THR A 100 -22.45 -0.54 4.21
CA THR A 100 -23.28 -0.03 5.31
C THR A 100 -22.82 1.31 5.85
N THR A 101 -21.52 1.64 5.72
CA THR A 101 -20.98 2.94 6.17
C THR A 101 -21.46 4.12 5.34
N GLN A 102 -22.00 3.92 4.15
CA GLN A 102 -22.62 4.97 3.33
C GLN A 102 -23.73 5.73 4.08
N ALA A 103 -24.44 5.04 4.97
CA ALA A 103 -25.48 5.64 5.79
C ALA A 103 -24.98 6.77 6.71
N PHE A 104 -23.67 6.83 6.99
CA PHE A 104 -23.05 7.89 7.80
C PHE A 104 -22.63 9.12 6.98
N GLY A 105 -22.88 9.15 5.67
CA GLY A 105 -22.54 10.24 4.75
C GLY A 105 -21.04 10.34 4.46
N GLU A 106 -20.65 11.29 3.62
CA GLU A 106 -19.27 11.40 3.08
C GLU A 106 -18.16 11.38 4.13
N LYS A 107 -18.40 11.94 5.32
CA LYS A 107 -17.40 12.00 6.40
C LYS A 107 -17.26 10.68 7.17
N GLY A 108 -18.29 9.85 7.18
CA GLY A 108 -18.31 8.57 7.87
C GLY A 108 -18.14 7.37 6.95
N GLU A 109 -18.15 7.58 5.64
CA GLU A 109 -18.02 6.55 4.65
C GLU A 109 -16.57 6.01 4.61
N LEU A 110 -16.43 4.70 4.79
CA LEU A 110 -15.17 3.97 4.68
C LEU A 110 -15.12 3.20 3.36
N SER A 111 -13.93 3.12 2.78
CA SER A 111 -13.72 2.25 1.62
C SER A 111 -13.55 0.79 2.04
N PRO A 112 -13.82 -0.18 1.13
CA PRO A 112 -13.59 -1.60 1.40
C PRO A 112 -12.15 -1.91 1.87
N VAL A 113 -11.14 -1.23 1.34
CA VAL A 113 -9.74 -1.40 1.77
C VAL A 113 -9.52 -0.87 3.20
N GLN A 114 -10.14 0.26 3.55
CA GLN A 114 -10.07 0.83 4.90
C GLN A 114 -10.75 -0.09 5.93
N VAL A 115 -11.90 -0.65 5.57
CA VAL A 115 -12.60 -1.63 6.42
C VAL A 115 -11.78 -2.90 6.59
N GLU A 116 -11.21 -3.42 5.51
CA GLU A 116 -10.30 -4.58 5.55
C GLU A 116 -9.11 -4.33 6.50
N TYR A 117 -8.51 -3.15 6.39
CA TYR A 117 -7.44 -2.72 7.29
C TYR A 117 -7.91 -2.68 8.75
N ALA A 118 -9.06 -2.07 9.03
CA ALA A 118 -9.61 -1.98 10.38
C ALA A 118 -9.87 -3.36 10.98
N ILE A 119 -10.48 -4.28 10.22
CA ILE A 119 -10.73 -5.66 10.65
C ILE A 119 -9.41 -6.34 11.05
N LYS A 120 -8.37 -6.22 10.22
CA LYS A 120 -7.06 -6.82 10.50
C LYS A 120 -6.33 -6.14 11.65
N ALA A 121 -6.43 -4.81 11.76
CA ALA A 121 -5.77 -4.04 12.81
C ALA A 121 -6.36 -4.27 14.20
N TYR A 122 -7.70 -4.38 14.32
CA TYR A 122 -8.37 -4.60 15.60
C TYR A 122 -8.42 -6.06 16.03
N PHE A 123 -8.59 -6.99 15.09
CA PHE A 123 -8.77 -8.40 15.38
C PHE A 123 -7.56 -9.26 15.01
N GLY A 124 -6.49 -8.66 14.48
CA GLY A 124 -5.23 -9.33 14.17
C GLY A 124 -5.44 -10.54 13.25
N TRP A 125 -4.82 -11.67 13.62
CA TRP A 125 -4.93 -12.93 12.89
C TRP A 125 -6.38 -13.41 12.74
N LEU A 126 -7.20 -13.30 13.79
CA LEU A 126 -8.62 -13.68 13.74
C LEU A 126 -9.38 -12.85 12.70
N GLY A 127 -9.15 -11.54 12.66
CA GLY A 127 -9.75 -10.65 11.65
C GLY A 127 -9.38 -11.04 10.22
N GLY A 128 -8.09 -11.35 9.99
CA GLY A 128 -7.63 -11.89 8.72
C GLY A 128 -8.31 -13.18 8.32
N THR A 129 -8.41 -14.13 9.23
CA THR A 129 -9.07 -15.43 9.00
C THR A 129 -10.56 -15.28 8.70
N VAL A 130 -11.27 -14.43 9.44
CA VAL A 130 -12.70 -14.16 9.18
C VAL A 130 -12.90 -13.47 7.84
N ALA A 131 -12.06 -12.52 7.50
CA ALA A 131 -12.08 -11.86 6.20
C ALA A 131 -11.87 -12.87 5.05
N GLU A 132 -10.88 -13.76 5.17
CA GLU A 132 -10.62 -14.80 4.16
C GLU A 132 -11.74 -15.85 4.08
N THR A 133 -12.25 -16.32 5.21
CA THR A 133 -13.37 -17.29 5.21
C THR A 133 -14.64 -16.71 4.61
N SER A 134 -14.84 -15.39 4.63
CA SER A 134 -15.96 -14.75 3.96
C SER A 134 -15.97 -14.97 2.45
N HIS A 135 -14.82 -15.18 1.82
CA HIS A 135 -14.73 -15.55 0.39
C HIS A 135 -15.41 -16.89 0.13
N TYR A 136 -15.15 -17.88 0.99
CA TYR A 136 -15.75 -19.20 0.86
C TYR A 136 -17.25 -19.20 1.21
N ALA A 137 -17.62 -18.46 2.25
CA ALA A 137 -19.03 -18.34 2.67
C ALA A 137 -19.91 -17.68 1.60
N THR A 138 -19.35 -16.80 0.77
CA THR A 138 -20.09 -16.13 -0.28
C THR A 138 -20.05 -16.85 -1.62
N MET A 139 -19.22 -17.90 -1.78
CA MET A 139 -19.14 -18.68 -3.03
C MET A 139 -20.50 -19.16 -3.57
N PRO A 140 -21.42 -19.73 -2.76
CA PRO A 140 -22.71 -20.21 -3.27
C PRO A 140 -23.63 -19.12 -3.81
N PHE A 141 -23.36 -17.85 -3.44
CA PHE A 141 -24.20 -16.71 -3.79
C PHE A 141 -23.60 -15.86 -4.92
N ARG A 142 -22.46 -16.27 -5.46
CA ARG A 142 -21.77 -15.56 -6.52
C ARG A 142 -21.94 -16.23 -7.87
N GLU A 143 -22.16 -15.43 -8.89
CA GLU A 143 -22.05 -15.86 -10.26
C GLU A 143 -20.58 -15.83 -10.68
N GLY A 144 -20.01 -17.01 -10.96
CA GLY A 144 -18.62 -17.18 -11.43
C GLY A 144 -17.59 -17.47 -10.33
N ALA A 145 -16.46 -18.03 -10.77
CA ALA A 145 -15.34 -18.36 -9.91
C ALA A 145 -14.60 -17.10 -9.44
N TYR A 146 -14.14 -17.12 -8.18
CA TYR A 146 -13.22 -16.09 -7.67
C TYR A 146 -11.78 -16.46 -8.05
N PRO A 147 -10.87 -15.48 -8.30
CA PRO A 147 -9.47 -15.79 -8.56
C PRO A 147 -8.86 -16.60 -7.42
N ASP A 148 -8.19 -17.69 -7.74
CA ASP A 148 -7.58 -18.56 -6.74
C ASP A 148 -6.56 -17.79 -5.89
N ALA A 149 -6.60 -18.00 -4.58
CA ALA A 149 -5.57 -17.47 -3.70
C ALA A 149 -4.26 -18.22 -3.91
N LYS A 150 -3.14 -17.50 -3.94
CA LYS A 150 -1.83 -18.12 -4.02
C LYS A 150 -1.57 -18.96 -2.75
N LEU A 151 -0.89 -20.11 -2.92
CA LEU A 151 -0.62 -21.04 -1.83
C LEU A 151 0.11 -20.34 -0.68
N MET A 152 1.06 -19.47 -0.99
CA MET A 152 1.82 -18.71 0.01
C MET A 152 0.98 -17.70 0.75
N ASP A 153 0.01 -17.05 0.09
CA ASP A 153 -0.93 -16.13 0.73
C ASP A 153 -1.86 -16.89 1.72
N ARG A 154 -2.19 -18.14 1.41
CA ARG A 154 -2.99 -19.02 2.28
C ARG A 154 -2.23 -19.50 3.51
N VAL A 155 -0.96 -19.89 3.35
CA VAL A 155 -0.16 -20.48 4.44
C VAL A 155 0.39 -19.41 5.37
N SER A 156 0.76 -18.26 4.83
CA SER A 156 1.45 -17.20 5.58
C SER A 156 0.51 -16.15 6.19
N VAL A 157 -0.80 -16.26 5.95
CA VAL A 157 -1.81 -15.27 6.41
C VAL A 157 -1.37 -13.83 6.11
N GLY A 158 -0.79 -13.60 4.93
CA GLY A 158 -0.35 -12.29 4.46
C GLY A 158 1.03 -11.82 4.95
N PHE A 159 1.78 -12.64 5.73
CA PHE A 159 3.16 -12.32 6.09
C PHE A 159 4.13 -12.37 4.90
N ILE A 160 3.87 -13.26 3.96
CA ILE A 160 4.66 -13.41 2.74
C ILE A 160 3.72 -13.21 1.57
N LYS A 161 3.95 -12.16 0.78
CA LYS A 161 3.19 -11.90 -0.45
C LYS A 161 4.04 -12.23 -1.66
N GLU A 162 3.49 -13.00 -2.59
CA GLU A 162 4.11 -13.20 -3.88
C GLU A 162 3.88 -12.00 -4.80
N LEU A 163 4.90 -11.68 -5.59
CA LEU A 163 4.79 -10.71 -6.67
C LEU A 163 4.14 -11.36 -7.91
N PRO A 164 3.41 -10.59 -8.74
CA PRO A 164 3.19 -9.16 -8.64
C PRO A 164 2.07 -8.80 -7.65
N SER A 165 2.24 -7.69 -6.94
CA SER A 165 1.24 -7.14 -6.02
C SER A 165 0.72 -5.78 -6.52
N ASN A 166 -0.50 -5.41 -6.15
CA ASN A 166 -1.05 -4.08 -6.46
C ASN A 166 -0.25 -2.93 -5.84
N GLN A 167 0.56 -3.22 -4.84
CA GLN A 167 1.40 -2.27 -4.10
C GLN A 167 2.88 -2.49 -4.41
N SER A 168 3.24 -2.70 -5.68
CA SER A 168 4.66 -2.74 -6.05
C SER A 168 5.30 -1.39 -5.72
N LYS A 169 6.59 -1.42 -5.30
CA LYS A 169 7.33 -0.19 -5.00
C LYS A 169 7.33 0.80 -6.17
N TYR A 170 7.29 0.31 -7.40
CA TYR A 170 7.27 1.14 -8.61
C TYR A 170 5.94 1.84 -8.78
N VAL A 171 4.83 1.15 -8.51
CA VAL A 171 3.49 1.74 -8.58
C VAL A 171 3.31 2.82 -7.52
N ASN A 172 3.77 2.59 -6.29
CA ASN A 172 3.71 3.59 -5.23
C ASN A 172 4.59 4.80 -5.56
N ALA A 173 5.84 4.58 -5.98
CA ALA A 173 6.75 5.66 -6.38
C ALA A 173 6.16 6.48 -7.54
N PHE A 174 5.58 5.82 -8.56
CA PHE A 174 4.92 6.50 -9.66
C PHE A 174 3.80 7.43 -9.19
N TYR A 175 2.93 6.98 -8.28
CA TYR A 175 1.82 7.83 -7.81
C TYR A 175 2.28 8.96 -6.92
N GLU A 176 3.32 8.77 -6.11
CA GLU A 176 3.95 9.86 -5.35
C GLU A 176 4.54 10.91 -6.30
N SER A 177 5.30 10.47 -7.30
CA SER A 177 5.86 11.36 -8.32
C SER A 177 4.77 12.07 -9.11
N ASN A 178 3.73 11.36 -9.53
CA ASN A 178 2.61 11.92 -10.26
C ASN A 178 1.87 12.99 -9.45
N LYS A 179 1.72 12.81 -8.13
CA LYS A 179 1.14 13.81 -7.24
C LYS A 179 1.99 15.08 -7.21
N GLN A 180 3.32 14.94 -7.04
CA GLN A 180 4.25 16.08 -7.03
C GLN A 180 4.24 16.84 -8.37
N ILE A 181 4.28 16.11 -9.49
CA ILE A 181 4.26 16.67 -10.85
C ILE A 181 2.94 17.41 -11.10
N SER A 182 1.82 16.77 -10.77
CA SER A 182 0.49 17.37 -10.98
C SER A 182 0.30 18.61 -10.12
N GLN A 183 0.83 18.61 -8.89
CA GLN A 183 0.77 19.79 -8.02
C GLN A 183 1.64 20.92 -8.55
N ALA A 184 2.89 20.67 -8.95
CA ALA A 184 3.76 21.68 -9.54
C ALA A 184 3.15 22.30 -10.80
N TYR A 185 2.53 21.49 -11.66
CA TYR A 185 1.82 21.96 -12.84
C TYR A 185 0.58 22.79 -12.50
N ALA A 186 -0.20 22.36 -11.51
CA ALA A 186 -1.37 23.10 -11.04
C ALA A 186 -1.00 24.45 -10.43
N ASP A 187 0.07 24.49 -9.62
CA ASP A 187 0.59 25.73 -9.01
C ASP A 187 1.04 26.72 -10.12
N MET A 188 1.84 26.23 -11.09
CA MET A 188 2.27 27.03 -12.24
C MET A 188 1.07 27.63 -13.01
N ARG A 189 0.07 26.79 -13.28
CA ARG A 189 -1.13 27.21 -14.00
C ARG A 189 -1.93 28.24 -13.21
N HIS A 190 -2.12 28.02 -11.91
CA HIS A 190 -2.83 28.94 -11.02
C HIS A 190 -2.19 30.33 -11.01
N PHE A 191 -0.86 30.42 -10.85
CA PHE A 191 -0.16 31.70 -10.86
C PHE A 191 -0.12 32.34 -12.25
N SER A 192 -0.08 31.53 -13.32
CA SER A 192 -0.22 32.03 -14.68
C SER A 192 -1.61 32.67 -14.94
N GLU A 193 -2.69 32.03 -14.48
CA GLU A 193 -4.06 32.54 -14.57
C GLU A 193 -4.27 33.81 -13.69
N ALA A 194 -3.54 33.91 -12.56
CA ALA A 194 -3.53 35.10 -11.70
C ALA A 194 -2.61 36.21 -12.22
N ASN A 195 -1.93 36.03 -13.36
CA ASN A 195 -0.99 36.98 -13.95
C ASN A 195 0.23 37.31 -13.05
N GLU A 196 0.59 36.37 -12.13
CA GLU A 196 1.74 36.48 -11.21
C GLU A 196 2.98 35.85 -11.83
N MET A 197 3.53 36.49 -12.88
CA MET A 197 4.62 35.92 -13.71
C MET A 197 5.90 35.66 -12.92
N ASP A 198 6.24 36.46 -11.92
CA ASP A 198 7.43 36.24 -11.08
C ASP A 198 7.39 34.90 -10.37
N LYS A 199 6.20 34.50 -9.86
CA LYS A 199 6.01 33.17 -9.23
C LYS A 199 6.06 32.02 -10.25
N VAL A 200 5.54 32.25 -11.46
CA VAL A 200 5.62 31.28 -12.55
C VAL A 200 7.10 31.00 -12.90
N ILE A 201 7.92 32.06 -13.02
CA ILE A 201 9.34 31.92 -13.30
C ILE A 201 10.03 31.14 -12.19
N THR A 202 9.80 31.48 -10.93
CA THR A 202 10.36 30.76 -9.78
C THR A 202 10.00 29.26 -9.80
N ILE A 203 8.73 28.92 -10.07
CA ILE A 203 8.29 27.52 -10.17
C ILE A 203 8.95 26.80 -11.33
N MET A 204 9.11 27.48 -12.47
CA MET A 204 9.77 26.89 -13.63
C MET A 204 11.28 26.69 -13.42
N GLU A 205 11.93 27.55 -12.67
CA GLU A 205 13.35 27.39 -12.29
C GLU A 205 13.54 26.22 -11.29
N GLU A 206 12.63 26.10 -10.30
CA GLU A 206 12.75 25.09 -9.27
C GLU A 206 12.22 23.70 -9.69
N LYS A 207 11.15 23.65 -10.49
CA LYS A 207 10.38 22.44 -10.79
C LYS A 207 10.11 22.21 -12.28
N GLY A 208 10.81 22.93 -13.17
CA GLY A 208 10.60 22.83 -14.62
C GLY A 208 10.76 21.42 -15.16
N ASP A 209 11.76 20.68 -14.67
CA ASP A 209 11.99 19.28 -15.06
C ASP A 209 10.81 18.37 -14.67
N LEU A 210 10.21 18.60 -13.50
CA LEU A 210 9.02 17.87 -13.08
C LEU A 210 7.81 18.21 -13.95
N ILE A 211 7.62 19.50 -14.25
CA ILE A 211 6.50 19.98 -15.08
C ILE A 211 6.59 19.40 -16.50
N ALA A 212 7.80 19.27 -17.06
CA ALA A 212 8.01 18.67 -18.37
C ALA A 212 7.53 17.21 -18.44
N LEU A 213 7.53 16.50 -17.33
CA LEU A 213 7.07 15.11 -17.23
C LEU A 213 5.54 14.96 -17.17
N GLN A 214 4.77 16.04 -17.00
CA GLN A 214 3.31 15.98 -16.78
C GLN A 214 2.59 15.12 -17.83
N LYS A 215 2.89 15.33 -19.11
CA LYS A 215 2.23 14.59 -20.21
C LYS A 215 2.55 13.09 -20.17
N ILE A 216 3.77 12.72 -19.83
CA ILE A 216 4.21 11.31 -19.74
C ILE A 216 3.49 10.62 -18.61
N TYR A 217 3.44 11.27 -17.42
CA TYR A 217 2.79 10.71 -16.25
C TYR A 217 1.27 10.61 -16.42
N ASP A 218 0.63 11.61 -17.04
CA ASP A 218 -0.81 11.54 -17.35
C ASP A 218 -1.13 10.42 -18.34
N HIS A 219 -0.33 10.24 -19.37
CA HIS A 219 -0.49 9.14 -20.32
C HIS A 219 -0.31 7.77 -19.64
N THR A 220 0.74 7.63 -18.83
CA THR A 220 1.02 6.41 -18.08
C THR A 220 -0.10 6.10 -17.09
N ALA A 221 -0.60 7.11 -16.36
CA ALA A 221 -1.72 6.95 -15.43
C ALA A 221 -2.99 6.44 -16.15
N LYS A 222 -3.30 6.98 -17.34
CA LYS A 222 -4.43 6.53 -18.17
C LYS A 222 -4.23 5.09 -18.65
N SER A 223 -3.03 4.73 -19.09
CA SER A 223 -2.70 3.36 -19.52
C SER A 223 -2.87 2.36 -18.37
N MET A 224 -2.34 2.68 -17.19
CA MET A 224 -2.54 1.87 -15.98
C MET A 224 -4.01 1.75 -15.58
N ALA A 225 -4.79 2.83 -15.71
CA ALA A 225 -6.22 2.81 -15.44
C ALA A 225 -6.99 1.89 -16.42
N ASN A 226 -6.60 1.88 -17.69
CA ASN A 226 -7.20 0.98 -18.68
C ASN A 226 -6.89 -0.50 -18.37
N VAL A 227 -5.66 -0.82 -17.93
CA VAL A 227 -5.32 -2.18 -17.49
C VAL A 227 -6.15 -2.58 -16.26
N ARG A 228 -6.37 -1.67 -15.30
CA ARG A 228 -7.26 -1.95 -14.16
C ARG A 228 -8.70 -2.20 -14.56
N LYS A 229 -9.21 -1.51 -15.58
CA LYS A 229 -10.54 -1.82 -16.13
C LYS A 229 -10.60 -3.24 -16.70
N GLN A 230 -9.53 -3.70 -17.36
CA GLN A 230 -9.45 -5.08 -17.85
C GLN A 230 -9.46 -6.08 -16.68
N ILE A 231 -8.70 -5.82 -15.62
CA ILE A 231 -8.74 -6.63 -14.39
C ILE A 231 -10.18 -6.73 -13.85
N LYS A 232 -10.92 -5.60 -13.80
CA LYS A 232 -12.31 -5.59 -13.35
C LYS A 232 -13.24 -6.43 -14.26
N VAL A 233 -13.02 -6.41 -15.57
CA VAL A 233 -13.76 -7.26 -16.52
C VAL A 233 -13.49 -8.74 -16.25
N ILE A 234 -12.22 -9.13 -16.08
CA ILE A 234 -11.84 -10.52 -15.79
C ILE A 234 -12.41 -10.98 -14.44
N MET A 235 -12.39 -10.13 -13.43
CA MET A 235 -12.99 -10.43 -12.12
C MET A 235 -14.47 -10.80 -12.23
N ASN A 236 -15.21 -10.12 -13.10
CA ASN A 236 -16.65 -10.31 -13.32
C ASN A 236 -16.98 -11.33 -14.41
N ASP A 237 -16.00 -11.89 -15.09
CA ASP A 237 -16.22 -12.90 -16.12
C ASP A 237 -16.66 -14.21 -15.49
N THR A 238 -17.83 -14.70 -15.86
CA THR A 238 -18.40 -15.95 -15.33
C THR A 238 -17.93 -17.19 -16.07
N SER A 239 -17.29 -17.02 -17.24
CA SER A 239 -16.81 -18.11 -18.09
C SER A 239 -15.43 -18.64 -17.68
N MET A 240 -14.62 -17.83 -16.99
CA MET A 240 -13.26 -18.19 -16.57
C MET A 240 -13.26 -18.88 -15.22
N ASP A 241 -12.40 -19.87 -15.05
CA ASP A 241 -12.14 -20.49 -13.74
C ASP A 241 -11.27 -19.62 -12.82
N GLY A 242 -11.10 -20.03 -11.56
CA GLY A 242 -10.36 -19.25 -10.56
C GLY A 242 -8.85 -19.19 -10.85
N ALA A 243 -8.27 -20.24 -11.43
CA ALA A 243 -6.86 -20.32 -11.78
C ALA A 243 -6.55 -19.43 -12.99
N GLU A 244 -7.38 -19.52 -14.04
CA GLU A 244 -7.27 -18.68 -15.24
C GLU A 244 -7.39 -17.19 -14.89
N LYS A 245 -8.38 -16.83 -14.07
CA LYS A 245 -8.54 -15.45 -13.58
C LYS A 245 -7.29 -14.98 -12.85
N ARG A 246 -6.73 -15.81 -12.00
CA ARG A 246 -5.53 -15.48 -11.23
C ARG A 246 -4.33 -15.22 -12.14
N GLU A 247 -4.08 -16.10 -13.08
CA GLU A 247 -2.96 -15.98 -14.02
C GLU A 247 -3.06 -14.68 -14.83
N GLU A 248 -4.24 -14.41 -15.39
CA GLU A 248 -4.44 -13.23 -16.22
C GLU A 248 -4.37 -11.92 -15.40
N ILE A 249 -4.94 -11.89 -14.18
CA ILE A 249 -4.82 -10.75 -13.28
C ILE A 249 -3.36 -10.49 -12.91
N ASP A 250 -2.58 -11.52 -12.61
CA ASP A 250 -1.17 -11.38 -12.27
C ASP A 250 -0.34 -10.87 -13.46
N ARG A 251 -0.65 -11.32 -14.67
CA ARG A 251 -0.06 -10.80 -15.91
C ARG A 251 -0.35 -9.30 -16.07
N LEU A 252 -1.60 -8.88 -15.88
CA LEU A 252 -2.02 -7.48 -15.98
C LEU A 252 -1.39 -6.60 -14.89
N LYS A 253 -1.25 -7.10 -13.66
CA LYS A 253 -0.52 -6.41 -12.58
C LYS A 253 0.97 -6.23 -12.93
N GLY A 254 1.57 -7.22 -13.58
CA GLY A 254 2.93 -7.10 -14.12
C GLY A 254 3.06 -5.95 -15.10
N ILE A 255 2.10 -5.79 -16.02
CA ILE A 255 2.06 -4.70 -16.99
C ILE A 255 1.92 -3.33 -16.28
N ILE A 256 1.08 -3.22 -15.25
CA ILE A 256 0.96 -2.00 -14.45
C ILE A 256 2.31 -1.63 -13.80
N SER A 257 3.00 -2.61 -13.22
CA SER A 257 4.31 -2.40 -12.60
C SER A 257 5.37 -1.96 -13.62
N MET A 258 5.34 -2.54 -14.83
CA MET A 258 6.23 -2.17 -15.92
C MET A 258 6.01 -0.71 -16.38
N TYR A 259 4.77 -0.29 -16.58
CA TYR A 259 4.45 1.10 -16.94
C TYR A 259 4.92 2.08 -15.87
N ALA A 260 4.68 1.76 -14.60
CA ALA A 260 5.14 2.58 -13.48
C ALA A 260 6.66 2.69 -13.43
N GLN A 261 7.37 1.57 -13.63
CA GLN A 261 8.83 1.55 -13.67
C GLN A 261 9.39 2.37 -14.81
N GLN A 262 8.86 2.23 -16.02
CA GLN A 262 9.30 3.01 -17.18
C GLN A 262 9.18 4.52 -16.94
N ALA A 263 8.05 4.98 -16.37
CA ALA A 263 7.86 6.39 -16.06
C ALA A 263 8.87 6.89 -15.01
N GLU A 264 9.15 6.08 -13.98
CA GLU A 264 10.14 6.42 -12.95
C GLU A 264 11.58 6.44 -13.49
N ASP A 265 11.90 5.55 -14.43
CA ASP A 265 13.21 5.52 -15.06
C ASP A 265 13.42 6.75 -15.95
N VAL A 266 12.39 7.20 -16.70
CA VAL A 266 12.43 8.48 -17.42
C VAL A 266 12.66 9.64 -16.46
N ARG A 267 11.97 9.69 -15.32
CA ARG A 267 12.18 10.74 -14.31
C ARG A 267 13.61 10.76 -13.77
N LYS A 268 14.20 9.59 -13.56
CA LYS A 268 15.60 9.49 -13.07
C LYS A 268 16.62 9.90 -14.11
N SER A 269 16.33 9.72 -15.40
CA SER A 269 17.24 10.10 -16.48
C SER A 269 17.33 11.61 -16.71
N LEU A 270 16.39 12.41 -16.16
CA LEU A 270 16.39 13.88 -16.24
C LEU A 270 17.07 14.55 -15.03
N LYS A 271 17.48 13.78 -14.02
CA LYS A 271 18.29 14.25 -12.89
C LYS A 271 19.77 14.06 -13.16
#